data_37fdf086b1d897a8516e9390073b5260
#
_entry.id   37fdf086b1d897a8516e9390073b5260
#
_cell.length_a   1.000
_cell.length_b   1.000
_cell.length_c   1.000
_cell.angle_alpha   90.00
_cell.angle_beta   90.00
_cell.angle_gamma   90.00
#
_symmetry.space_group_name_H-M   'P 1'
#
loop_
_entity.id
_entity.type
_entity.pdbx_description
1 polymer ?
#
loop_
_entity_poly.entity_id
_entity_poly.type
_entity_poly.pdbx_seq_one_letter_code
_entity_poly.pdbx_strand_id
1 'polypeptide(L)'
;MEITLFNKNGKPVAYIADDGESIYLWDGRPVAYLSEDKLYDWNARQLGWFNNGTVFDIYGLRSGFIKSKSPIATEVEPLKPQKHLKPAKGKRQPQVIKPILCYGYSSKNLEDLLEAGGQR
;
A
#
# COMPACT_ATOMS: atom_id res chain seq x y z
N MET A 1 5.87 6.96 -13.71
CA MET A 1 5.45 5.58 -14.06
C MET A 1 4.73 4.95 -12.87
N GLU A 2 3.62 4.32 -13.13
CA GLU A 2 2.88 3.63 -12.07
C GLU A 2 3.60 2.36 -11.65
N ILE A 3 3.58 2.07 -10.35
CA ILE A 3 4.23 0.89 -9.79
C ILE A 3 3.16 -0.02 -9.21
N THR A 4 2.99 -1.20 -9.77
CA THR A 4 2.01 -2.17 -9.31
C THR A 4 2.43 -2.77 -7.96
N LEU A 5 1.47 -2.90 -7.06
CA LEU A 5 1.64 -3.57 -5.77
C LEU A 5 0.84 -4.87 -5.77
N PHE A 6 1.53 -5.96 -5.44
CA PHE A 6 0.97 -7.30 -5.41
C PHE A 6 0.80 -7.75 -3.96
N ASN A 7 -0.24 -8.52 -3.71
CA ASN A 7 -0.39 -9.15 -2.39
C ASN A 7 0.52 -10.38 -2.28
N LYS A 8 0.51 -11.04 -1.14
CA LYS A 8 1.37 -12.20 -0.91
C LYS A 8 1.03 -13.42 -1.76
N ASN A 9 -0.12 -13.40 -2.43
CA ASN A 9 -0.53 -14.43 -3.38
C ASN A 9 -0.15 -14.08 -4.83
N GLY A 10 0.58 -12.99 -5.04
CA GLY A 10 1.00 -12.56 -6.37
C GLY A 10 -0.09 -11.89 -7.18
N LYS A 11 -1.20 -11.49 -6.55
CA LYS A 11 -2.31 -10.83 -7.24
C LYS A 11 -2.09 -9.31 -7.24
N PRO A 12 -2.19 -8.63 -8.40
CA PRO A 12 -2.12 -7.18 -8.45
C PRO A 12 -3.39 -6.58 -7.85
N VAL A 13 -3.26 -5.80 -6.78
CA VAL A 13 -4.42 -5.29 -6.05
C VAL A 13 -4.41 -3.78 -5.89
N ALA A 14 -3.26 -3.15 -6.12
CA ALA A 14 -3.10 -1.71 -5.95
C ALA A 14 -1.91 -1.21 -6.77
N TYR A 15 -1.74 0.09 -6.83
CA TYR A 15 -0.56 0.67 -7.49
C TYR A 15 -0.24 2.04 -6.90
N ILE A 16 1.05 2.40 -6.99
CA ILE A 16 1.52 3.75 -6.69
C ILE A 16 1.40 4.55 -7.99
N ALA A 17 0.72 5.68 -7.94
CA ALA A 17 0.48 6.51 -9.12
C ALA A 17 1.74 7.24 -9.58
N ASP A 18 1.63 7.94 -10.71
CA ASP A 18 2.76 8.66 -11.31
C ASP A 18 3.32 9.77 -10.43
N ASP A 19 2.54 10.28 -9.45
CA ASP A 19 3.04 11.27 -8.52
C ASP A 19 4.04 10.68 -7.50
N GLY A 20 4.22 9.36 -7.50
CA GLY A 20 5.15 8.68 -6.60
C GLY A 20 4.66 8.57 -5.17
N GLU A 21 3.44 9.03 -4.87
CA GLU A 21 2.94 9.01 -3.48
C GLU A 21 1.54 8.46 -3.33
N SER A 22 0.63 8.73 -4.26
CA SER A 22 -0.77 8.30 -4.12
C SER A 22 -0.91 6.83 -4.45
N ILE A 23 -1.63 6.10 -3.60
CA ILE A 23 -1.89 4.67 -3.79
C ILE A 23 -3.37 4.47 -4.04
N TYR A 24 -3.68 3.79 -5.15
CA TYR A 24 -5.03 3.45 -5.56
C TYR A 24 -5.21 1.95 -5.50
N LEU A 25 -6.41 1.51 -5.11
CA LEU A 25 -6.80 0.13 -5.38
C LEU A 25 -6.99 -0.07 -6.87
N TRP A 26 -7.02 -1.33 -7.31
CA TRP A 26 -7.12 -1.64 -8.74
C TRP A 26 -8.39 -1.09 -9.38
N ASP A 27 -9.45 -0.90 -8.61
CA ASP A 27 -10.72 -0.31 -9.08
C ASP A 27 -10.68 1.22 -9.22
N GLY A 28 -9.58 1.86 -8.90
CA GLY A 28 -9.40 3.29 -9.05
C GLY A 28 -9.67 4.12 -7.80
N ARG A 29 -10.05 3.50 -6.68
CA ARG A 29 -10.27 4.23 -5.43
C ARG A 29 -8.95 4.62 -4.78
N PRO A 30 -8.73 5.91 -4.48
CA PRO A 30 -7.54 6.31 -3.73
C PRO A 30 -7.72 5.92 -2.26
N VAL A 31 -6.77 5.16 -1.72
CA VAL A 31 -6.88 4.61 -0.36
C VAL A 31 -5.76 5.02 0.57
N ALA A 32 -4.62 5.46 0.03
CA ALA A 32 -3.46 5.75 0.84
C ALA A 32 -2.50 6.69 0.12
N TYR A 33 -1.51 7.17 0.86
CA TYR A 33 -0.39 7.89 0.25
C TYR A 33 0.89 7.59 1.02
N LEU A 34 2.02 7.79 0.34
CA LEU A 34 3.35 7.65 0.92
C LEU A 34 3.90 9.01 1.30
N SER A 35 4.61 9.07 2.41
CA SER A 35 5.42 10.21 2.79
C SER A 35 6.74 9.65 3.33
N GLU A 36 7.81 9.87 2.59
CA GLU A 36 9.09 9.19 2.81
C GLU A 36 8.87 7.67 2.75
N ASP A 37 9.21 6.93 3.79
CA ASP A 37 8.98 5.49 3.84
C ASP A 37 7.69 5.11 4.57
N LYS A 38 6.86 6.09 4.95
CA LYS A 38 5.64 5.86 5.74
C LYS A 38 4.41 5.82 4.86
N LEU A 39 3.52 4.91 5.19
CA LEU A 39 2.25 4.70 4.49
C LEU A 39 1.11 5.23 5.36
N TYR A 40 0.34 6.17 4.82
CA TYR A 40 -0.78 6.81 5.53
C TYR A 40 -2.09 6.60 4.78
N ASP A 41 -3.21 6.53 5.52
CA ASP A 41 -4.52 6.72 4.90
C ASP A 41 -4.80 8.22 4.70
N TRP A 42 -5.92 8.56 4.04
CA TRP A 42 -6.22 9.96 3.75
C TRP A 42 -6.63 10.77 4.99
N ASN A 43 -6.92 10.13 6.12
CA ASN A 43 -7.08 10.78 7.41
C ASN A 43 -5.74 10.99 8.12
N ALA A 44 -4.65 10.70 7.44
CA ALA A 44 -3.27 10.80 7.93
C ALA A 44 -2.97 9.86 9.10
N ARG A 45 -3.72 8.76 9.21
CA ARG A 45 -3.39 7.68 10.14
C ARG A 45 -2.38 6.75 9.48
N GLN A 46 -1.29 6.45 10.18
CA GLN A 46 -0.25 5.58 9.63
C GLN A 46 -0.73 4.13 9.55
N LEU A 47 -0.57 3.53 8.37
CA LEU A 47 -0.93 2.13 8.12
C LEU A 47 0.27 1.20 8.18
N GLY A 48 1.47 1.71 7.95
CA GLY A 48 2.67 0.91 7.91
C GLY A 48 3.81 1.64 7.23
N TRP A 49 4.66 0.87 6.57
CA TRP A 49 5.84 1.39 5.86
C TRP A 49 5.96 0.78 4.47
N PHE A 50 6.60 1.52 3.58
CA PHE A 50 7.03 1.01 2.28
C PHE A 50 8.53 1.15 2.21
N ASN A 51 9.24 0.04 2.22
CA ASN A 51 10.69 0.02 2.28
C ASN A 51 11.22 -1.04 1.34
N ASN A 52 12.15 -0.63 0.47
CA ASN A 52 12.83 -1.55 -0.44
C ASN A 52 11.86 -2.43 -1.25
N GLY A 53 10.79 -1.81 -1.77
CA GLY A 53 9.82 -2.49 -2.62
C GLY A 53 8.82 -3.39 -1.88
N THR A 54 8.78 -3.32 -0.57
CA THR A 54 7.88 -4.13 0.26
C THR A 54 7.02 -3.25 1.15
N VAL A 55 5.72 -3.55 1.21
CA VAL A 55 4.79 -2.90 2.13
C VAL A 55 4.74 -3.70 3.42
N PHE A 56 4.99 -3.02 4.54
CA PHE A 56 4.94 -3.60 5.88
C PHE A 56 3.76 -3.01 6.64
N ASP A 57 3.11 -3.82 7.46
CA ASP A 57 2.07 -3.34 8.37
C ASP A 57 2.71 -2.65 9.59
N ILE A 58 1.89 -2.19 10.52
CA ILE A 58 2.39 -1.47 11.71
C ILE A 58 3.20 -2.35 12.67
N TYR A 59 3.16 -3.67 12.48
CA TYR A 59 3.94 -4.63 13.27
C TYR A 59 5.25 -5.02 12.57
N GLY A 60 5.52 -4.47 11.40
CA GLY A 60 6.73 -4.76 10.64
C GLY A 60 6.66 -6.05 9.82
N LEU A 61 5.46 -6.58 9.60
CA LEU A 61 5.25 -7.81 8.83
C LEU A 61 4.89 -7.48 7.39
N ARG A 62 5.33 -8.31 6.44
CA ARG A 62 5.17 -8.07 5.02
C ARG A 62 3.74 -8.28 4.58
N SER A 63 3.17 -7.29 3.90
CA SER A 63 1.79 -7.31 3.43
C SER A 63 1.68 -7.21 1.91
N GLY A 64 2.60 -6.51 1.24
CA GLY A 64 2.54 -6.31 -0.20
C GLY A 64 3.93 -6.10 -0.80
N PHE A 65 4.02 -6.22 -2.14
CA PHE A 65 5.30 -6.28 -2.83
C PHE A 65 5.21 -5.63 -4.20
N ILE A 66 6.31 -4.98 -4.63
CA ILE A 66 6.48 -4.72 -6.06
C ILE A 66 6.82 -6.05 -6.75
N LYS A 67 6.74 -6.08 -8.08
CA LYS A 67 6.89 -7.33 -8.84
C LYS A 67 8.20 -8.07 -8.50
N SER A 68 9.31 -7.35 -8.41
CA SER A 68 10.63 -7.95 -8.17
C SER A 68 10.80 -8.50 -6.76
N LYS A 69 9.91 -8.13 -5.83
CA LYS A 69 9.97 -8.56 -4.43
C LYS A 69 8.90 -9.58 -4.07
N SER A 70 8.01 -9.91 -5.00
CA SER A 70 6.95 -10.88 -4.75
C SER A 70 7.53 -12.24 -4.39
N PRO A 71 7.00 -12.91 -3.34
CA PRO A 71 7.49 -14.24 -2.94
C PRO A 71 7.08 -15.34 -3.90
N ILE A 72 6.09 -15.09 -4.76
CA ILE A 72 5.63 -16.05 -5.76
C ILE A 72 5.47 -15.35 -7.10
N ALA A 73 5.23 -16.14 -8.16
CA ALA A 73 4.98 -15.59 -9.49
C ALA A 73 3.77 -14.67 -9.49
N THR A 74 3.90 -13.52 -10.15
CA THR A 74 2.83 -12.52 -10.19
C THR A 74 1.85 -12.83 -11.31
N GLU A 75 0.58 -12.54 -11.07
CA GLU A 75 -0.47 -12.67 -12.08
C GLU A 75 -0.39 -11.53 -13.09
N VAL A 76 -0.97 -11.75 -14.26
CA VAL A 76 -1.10 -10.73 -15.29
C VAL A 76 -1.95 -9.58 -14.76
N GLU A 77 -1.51 -8.34 -15.02
CA GLU A 77 -2.22 -7.15 -14.56
C GLU A 77 -3.44 -6.89 -15.45
N PRO A 78 -4.66 -6.86 -14.87
CA PRO A 78 -5.85 -6.49 -15.63
C PRO A 78 -5.80 -5.02 -16.04
N LEU A 79 -6.67 -4.61 -16.95
CA LEU A 79 -6.83 -3.20 -17.28
C LEU A 79 -7.33 -2.45 -16.04
N LYS A 80 -6.78 -1.26 -15.83
CA LYS A 80 -7.17 -0.42 -14.69
C LYS A 80 -8.34 0.47 -15.09
N PRO A 81 -9.42 0.50 -14.28
CA PRO A 81 -10.45 1.51 -14.45
C PRO A 81 -9.92 2.92 -14.20
N GLN A 82 -10.73 3.92 -14.54
CA GLN A 82 -10.39 5.30 -14.31
C GLN A 82 -10.23 5.59 -12.81
N LYS A 83 -9.23 6.41 -12.48
CA LYS A 83 -8.99 6.84 -11.11
C LYS A 83 -10.10 7.76 -10.61
N HIS A 84 -10.51 7.57 -9.36
CA HIS A 84 -11.41 8.51 -8.68
C HIS A 84 -10.61 9.70 -8.17
N LEU A 85 -11.31 10.79 -7.81
CA LEU A 85 -10.67 11.98 -7.27
C LEU A 85 -10.05 11.67 -5.90
N LYS A 86 -8.86 12.24 -5.69
CA LYS A 86 -8.17 12.09 -4.39
C LYS A 86 -8.83 12.98 -3.35
N PRO A 87 -9.05 12.48 -2.12
CA PRO A 87 -9.48 13.33 -1.02
C PRO A 87 -8.33 14.23 -0.55
N ALA A 88 -8.65 15.25 0.24
CA ALA A 88 -7.63 16.03 0.91
C ALA A 88 -6.98 15.21 2.01
N LYS A 89 -5.68 15.44 2.23
CA LYS A 89 -4.96 14.77 3.32
C LYS A 89 -5.45 15.34 4.66
N GLY A 90 -5.74 14.44 5.61
CA GLY A 90 -6.09 14.83 6.95
C GLY A 90 -4.87 15.34 7.73
N LYS A 91 -5.13 15.80 8.95
CA LYS A 91 -4.06 16.23 9.85
C LYS A 91 -3.32 15.01 10.37
N ARG A 92 -1.99 15.03 10.25
CA ARG A 92 -1.17 13.90 10.65
C ARG A 92 -1.30 13.59 12.13
N GLN A 93 -1.51 12.32 12.42
CA GLN A 93 -1.49 11.77 13.76
C GLN A 93 -0.05 11.60 14.24
N PRO A 94 0.18 11.43 15.55
CA PRO A 94 1.51 11.09 16.05
C PRO A 94 2.06 9.87 15.33
N GLN A 95 3.37 9.88 15.07
CA GLN A 95 4.01 8.78 14.35
C GLN A 95 4.01 7.50 15.18
N VAL A 96 3.79 6.39 14.51
CA VAL A 96 3.96 5.06 15.10
C VAL A 96 5.46 4.75 15.20
N ILE A 97 5.89 4.21 16.33
CA ILE A 97 7.28 3.78 16.50
C ILE A 97 7.53 2.64 15.51
N LYS A 98 8.58 2.80 14.70
CA LYS A 98 8.92 1.83 13.67
C LYS A 98 9.45 0.55 14.30
N PRO A 99 8.80 -0.61 14.08
CA PRO A 99 9.31 -1.88 14.57
C PRO A 99 10.49 -2.36 13.73
N ILE A 100 11.14 -3.43 14.17
CA ILE A 100 12.10 -4.14 13.33
C ILE A 100 11.30 -4.77 12.17
N LEU A 101 11.70 -4.47 10.93
CA LEU A 101 11.05 -5.04 9.76
C LEU A 101 11.48 -6.50 9.62
N CYS A 102 10.49 -7.37 9.47
CA CYS A 102 10.68 -8.81 9.49
C CYS A 102 10.36 -9.46 8.15
N TYR A 103 10.86 -10.68 7.96
CA TYR A 103 10.50 -11.47 6.78
C TYR A 103 9.16 -12.19 6.93
N GLY A 104 8.53 -12.15 8.10
CA GLY A 104 7.22 -12.72 8.31
C GLY A 104 6.14 -12.02 7.50
N TYR A 105 5.03 -12.71 7.26
CA TYR A 105 3.90 -12.16 6.52
C TYR A 105 2.87 -11.60 7.49
N SER A 106 2.26 -10.46 7.10
CA SER A 106 1.13 -9.91 7.82
C SER A 106 -0.05 -10.88 7.77
N SER A 107 -0.87 -10.88 8.80
CA SER A 107 -2.14 -11.59 8.80
C SER A 107 -3.15 -10.97 7.84
N LYS A 108 -2.95 -9.71 7.47
CA LYS A 108 -3.77 -9.01 6.49
C LYS A 108 -3.12 -9.02 5.13
N ASN A 109 -3.90 -9.29 4.08
CA ASN A 109 -3.45 -9.05 2.73
C ASN A 109 -3.36 -7.55 2.47
N LEU A 110 -2.61 -7.17 1.43
CA LEU A 110 -2.41 -5.77 1.09
C LEU A 110 -3.73 -5.03 0.86
N GLU A 111 -4.66 -5.64 0.12
CA GLU A 111 -5.94 -5.01 -0.16
C GLU A 111 -6.73 -4.73 1.12
N ASP A 112 -6.68 -5.62 2.10
CA ASP A 112 -7.37 -5.43 3.38
C ASP A 112 -6.73 -4.32 4.20
N LEU A 113 -5.41 -4.26 4.22
CA LEU A 113 -4.67 -3.19 4.89
C LEU A 113 -5.02 -1.82 4.32
N LEU A 114 -5.03 -1.70 3.01
CA LEU A 114 -5.32 -0.44 2.32
C LEU A 114 -6.80 -0.07 2.42
N GLU A 115 -7.70 -1.03 2.26
CA GLU A 115 -9.14 -0.78 2.33
C GLU A 115 -9.59 -0.34 3.71
N ALA A 116 -9.02 -0.91 4.76
CA ALA A 116 -9.33 -0.51 6.13
C ALA A 116 -9.02 0.98 6.34
N GLY A 117 -7.91 1.47 5.76
CA GLY A 117 -7.58 2.89 5.78
C GLY A 117 -8.53 3.73 4.93
N GLY A 118 -8.94 3.22 3.77
CA GLY A 118 -9.78 3.95 2.83
C GLY A 118 -11.24 4.11 3.25
N GLN A 119 -11.70 3.36 4.25
CA GLN A 119 -13.09 3.40 4.71
C GLN A 119 -13.36 4.47 5.76
N ARG A 120 -12.44 5.33 6.02
CA ARG A 120 -12.54 6.32 7.09
C ARG A 120 -12.99 7.67 6.61
#